data_4f0e2cbbe91ec66c0edb0260aca900c9
#
_entry.id   4f0e2cbbe91ec66c0edb0260aca900c9
#
_cell.length_a   1.000
_cell.length_b   1.000
_cell.length_c   1.000
_cell.angle_alpha   90.00
_cell.angle_beta   90.00
_cell.angle_gamma   90.00
#
_symmetry.space_group_name_H-M   'P 1'
#
loop_
_entity.id
_entity.type
_entity.pdbx_description
1 polymer ?
#
loop_
_entity_poly.entity_id
_entity_poly.type
_entity_poly.pdbx_seq_one_letter_code
_entity_poly.pdbx_strand_id
1 'polypeptide(L)'
;DKQDNIINDDINVYTQPVSTKKYNIDLVYIDDYLLCGEKIVKKETIYDTSLDDLKIKEKNKQEKEMQTYEIQVESNEKLIYYRKLNQNCPNHFVVKLENGKIVVYNIVSDIVKTKYQEIDIQTETIRPELMEELNVGIKANNLQELNFIIEDLES
;
A
#
# COMPACT_ATOMS: atom_id res chain seq x y z
N ASP A 1 2.20 -29.54 -54.81
CA ASP A 1 1.26 -30.49 -54.26
C ASP A 1 0.26 -29.79 -53.32
N LYS A 2 -0.98 -30.23 -53.45
CA LYS A 2 -2.11 -29.59 -52.77
C LYS A 2 -2.02 -29.58 -51.22
N GLN A 3 -1.18 -30.44 -50.65
CA GLN A 3 -1.02 -30.52 -49.20
C GLN A 3 -0.17 -29.38 -48.62
N ASP A 4 0.77 -28.86 -49.35
CA ASP A 4 1.66 -27.79 -48.91
C ASP A 4 0.93 -26.44 -48.82
N ASN A 5 -0.09 -26.22 -49.65
CA ASN A 5 -0.89 -25.03 -49.68
C ASN A 5 -1.85 -24.94 -48.46
N ILE A 6 -2.30 -26.08 -47.96
CA ILE A 6 -3.20 -26.13 -46.77
C ILE A 6 -2.45 -25.76 -45.49
N ILE A 7 -1.19 -26.20 -45.38
CA ILE A 7 -0.36 -25.92 -44.21
C ILE A 7 -0.02 -24.41 -44.10
N ASN A 8 0.19 -23.77 -45.27
CA ASN A 8 0.48 -22.33 -45.31
C ASN A 8 -0.75 -21.47 -44.90
N ASP A 9 -1.95 -21.90 -45.27
CA ASP A 9 -3.17 -21.21 -44.93
C ASP A 9 -3.44 -21.32 -43.40
N ASP A 10 -3.19 -22.47 -42.79
CA ASP A 10 -3.35 -22.66 -41.35
C ASP A 10 -2.36 -21.81 -40.55
N ILE A 11 -1.12 -21.68 -40.98
CA ILE A 11 -0.11 -20.85 -40.35
C ILE A 11 -0.53 -19.37 -40.39
N ASN A 12 -1.10 -18.89 -41.47
CA ASN A 12 -1.55 -17.51 -41.63
C ASN A 12 -2.70 -17.18 -40.70
N VAL A 13 -3.58 -18.12 -40.43
CA VAL A 13 -4.69 -17.92 -39.46
C VAL A 13 -4.17 -17.73 -38.03
N TYR A 14 -3.13 -18.48 -37.65
CA TYR A 14 -2.54 -18.38 -36.30
C TYR A 14 -1.62 -17.18 -36.09
N THR A 15 -1.15 -16.55 -37.17
CA THR A 15 -0.26 -15.38 -37.08
C THR A 15 -0.98 -14.05 -37.22
N GLN A 16 -2.31 -14.02 -37.22
CA GLN A 16 -3.05 -12.76 -37.23
C GLN A 16 -2.78 -11.99 -35.94
N PRO A 17 -2.43 -10.71 -36.04
CA PRO A 17 -2.12 -9.92 -34.84
C PRO A 17 -3.36 -9.76 -33.96
N VAL A 18 -3.15 -9.94 -32.66
CA VAL A 18 -4.14 -9.55 -31.65
C VAL A 18 -4.33 -8.04 -31.71
N SER A 19 -5.52 -7.55 -31.41
CA SER A 19 -5.79 -6.12 -31.37
C SER A 19 -4.73 -5.38 -30.56
N THR A 20 -4.09 -4.38 -31.17
CA THR A 20 -3.10 -3.52 -30.52
C THR A 20 -3.73 -2.22 -29.97
N LYS A 21 -5.07 -2.19 -29.91
CA LYS A 21 -5.77 -0.99 -29.44
C LYS A 21 -5.37 -0.63 -28.02
N LYS A 22 -5.02 0.64 -27.82
CA LYS A 22 -4.57 1.18 -26.55
C LYS A 22 -5.69 2.01 -25.90
N TYR A 23 -5.64 2.07 -24.61
CA TYR A 23 -6.61 2.79 -23.78
C TYR A 23 -5.91 3.55 -22.68
N ASN A 24 -6.63 4.47 -22.08
CA ASN A 24 -6.23 5.07 -20.81
C ASN A 24 -7.00 4.36 -19.72
N ILE A 25 -6.30 3.69 -18.82
CA ILE A 25 -6.91 2.82 -17.82
C ILE A 25 -6.63 3.39 -16.43
N ASP A 26 -7.69 3.58 -15.64
CA ASP A 26 -7.54 3.91 -14.22
C ASP A 26 -7.12 2.66 -13.46
N LEU A 27 -5.93 2.71 -12.90
CA LEU A 27 -5.38 1.67 -12.04
C LEU A 27 -5.65 2.04 -10.59
N VAL A 28 -6.33 1.16 -9.86
CA VAL A 28 -6.72 1.39 -8.48
C VAL A 28 -6.27 0.23 -7.61
N TYR A 29 -5.61 0.55 -6.49
CA TYR A 29 -5.25 -0.41 -5.45
C TYR A 29 -6.01 -0.07 -4.18
N ILE A 30 -6.71 -1.05 -3.61
CA ILE A 30 -7.46 -0.90 -2.38
C ILE A 30 -6.89 -1.85 -1.33
N ASP A 31 -6.36 -1.28 -0.26
CA ASP A 31 -5.94 -2.01 0.95
C ASP A 31 -7.00 -1.82 2.02
N ASP A 32 -7.67 -2.90 2.39
CA ASP A 32 -8.73 -2.93 3.38
C ASP A 32 -8.17 -3.42 4.72
N TYR A 33 -7.95 -2.50 5.65
CA TYR A 33 -7.35 -2.79 6.95
C TYR A 33 -8.44 -3.17 7.96
N LEU A 34 -8.52 -4.46 8.26
CA LEU A 34 -9.63 -5.03 9.02
C LEU A 34 -9.64 -4.63 10.50
N LEU A 35 -8.48 -4.37 11.11
CA LEU A 35 -8.42 -4.04 12.54
C LEU A 35 -8.90 -2.62 12.83
N CYS A 36 -8.55 -1.64 12.02
CA CYS A 36 -9.00 -0.27 12.19
C CYS A 36 -10.23 0.09 11.35
N GLY A 37 -10.61 -0.78 10.39
CA GLY A 37 -11.75 -0.55 9.50
C GLY A 37 -11.50 0.48 8.41
N GLU A 38 -10.28 0.95 8.23
CA GLU A 38 -9.94 1.93 7.20
C GLU A 38 -9.52 1.26 5.90
N LYS A 39 -9.87 1.89 4.79
CA LYS A 39 -9.42 1.50 3.46
C LYS A 39 -8.50 2.58 2.91
N ILE A 40 -7.35 2.17 2.41
CA ILE A 40 -6.44 3.07 1.70
C ILE A 40 -6.55 2.78 0.22
N VAL A 41 -6.92 3.81 -0.55
CA VAL A 41 -7.11 3.74 -1.99
C VAL A 41 -6.02 4.54 -2.68
N LYS A 42 -5.28 3.89 -3.58
CA LYS A 42 -4.31 4.54 -4.44
C LYS A 42 -4.82 4.45 -5.87
N LYS A 43 -4.88 5.58 -6.55
CA LYS A 43 -5.39 5.66 -7.92
C LYS A 43 -4.42 6.43 -8.81
N GLU A 44 -4.17 5.89 -10.00
CA GLU A 44 -3.45 6.59 -11.06
C GLU A 44 -4.04 6.21 -12.41
N THR A 45 -3.87 7.06 -13.41
CA THR A 45 -4.26 6.76 -14.78
C THR A 45 -3.04 6.32 -15.57
N ILE A 46 -3.11 5.14 -16.18
CA ILE A 46 -2.07 4.62 -17.05
C ILE A 46 -2.50 4.92 -18.48
N TYR A 47 -1.68 5.69 -19.18
CA TYR A 47 -1.99 6.15 -20.52
C TYR A 47 -1.43 5.19 -21.58
N ASP A 48 -2.15 5.10 -22.68
CA ASP A 48 -1.71 4.40 -23.89
C ASP A 48 -1.25 2.96 -23.62
N THR A 49 -2.11 2.17 -22.99
CA THR A 49 -1.84 0.78 -22.62
C THR A 49 -3.00 -0.13 -23.00
N SER A 50 -2.76 -1.44 -23.01
CA SER A 50 -3.82 -2.44 -23.07
C SER A 50 -4.08 -3.02 -21.67
N LEU A 51 -5.27 -3.56 -21.45
CA LEU A 51 -5.60 -4.22 -20.19
C LEU A 51 -4.66 -5.41 -19.94
N ASP A 52 -4.37 -6.22 -20.94
CA ASP A 52 -3.51 -7.39 -20.79
C ASP A 52 -2.08 -7.00 -20.41
N ASP A 53 -1.50 -6.00 -21.09
CA ASP A 53 -0.16 -5.51 -20.77
C ASP A 53 -0.10 -4.93 -19.36
N LEU A 54 -1.10 -4.16 -18.96
CA LEU A 54 -1.17 -3.59 -17.63
C LEU A 54 -1.28 -4.69 -16.56
N LYS A 55 -2.11 -5.70 -16.78
CA LYS A 55 -2.26 -6.83 -15.84
C LYS A 55 -0.95 -7.59 -15.68
N ILE A 56 -0.21 -7.84 -16.77
CA ILE A 56 1.09 -8.52 -16.72
C ILE A 56 2.09 -7.69 -15.92
N LYS A 57 2.18 -6.41 -16.21
CA LYS A 57 3.09 -5.49 -15.50
C LYS A 57 2.78 -5.44 -13.99
N GLU A 58 1.52 -5.31 -13.62
CA GLU A 58 1.12 -5.21 -12.22
C GLU A 58 1.30 -6.55 -11.50
N LYS A 59 1.02 -7.67 -12.15
CA LYS A 59 1.28 -8.99 -11.58
C LYS A 59 2.76 -9.19 -11.26
N ASN A 60 3.64 -8.84 -12.17
CA ASN A 60 5.09 -8.93 -11.96
C ASN A 60 5.54 -8.05 -10.79
N LYS A 61 5.01 -6.84 -10.70
CA LYS A 61 5.29 -5.92 -9.59
C LYS A 61 4.82 -6.49 -8.25
N GLN A 62 3.60 -7.03 -8.20
CA GLN A 62 3.05 -7.63 -6.99
C GLN A 62 3.87 -8.84 -6.54
N GLU A 63 4.28 -9.70 -7.44
CA GLU A 63 5.12 -10.86 -7.14
C GLU A 63 6.49 -10.43 -6.59
N LYS A 64 7.10 -9.42 -7.20
CA LYS A 64 8.38 -8.87 -6.74
C LYS A 64 8.29 -8.28 -5.34
N GLU A 65 7.20 -7.61 -5.03
CA GLU A 65 6.95 -7.00 -3.73
C GLU A 65 6.31 -7.97 -2.71
N MET A 66 6.12 -9.23 -3.09
CA MET A 66 5.47 -10.27 -2.28
C MET A 66 4.08 -9.86 -1.78
N GLN A 67 3.31 -9.22 -2.66
CA GLN A 67 1.95 -8.77 -2.39
C GLN A 67 0.94 -9.63 -3.15
N THR A 68 -0.16 -9.98 -2.50
CA THR A 68 -1.23 -10.74 -3.13
C THR A 68 -2.51 -9.90 -3.16
N TYR A 69 -2.96 -9.59 -4.37
CA TYR A 69 -4.20 -8.84 -4.61
C TYR A 69 -5.16 -9.67 -5.45
N GLU A 70 -6.44 -9.45 -5.23
CA GLU A 70 -7.50 -9.97 -6.09
C GLU A 70 -7.92 -8.88 -7.07
N ILE A 71 -8.26 -9.28 -8.30
CA ILE A 71 -8.86 -8.36 -9.27
C ILE A 71 -10.34 -8.24 -8.95
N GLN A 72 -10.78 -7.03 -8.62
CA GLN A 72 -12.17 -6.73 -8.30
C GLN A 72 -12.94 -6.23 -9.52
N VAL A 73 -12.29 -5.43 -10.37
CA VAL A 73 -12.84 -4.91 -11.62
C VAL A 73 -11.76 -4.94 -12.67
N GLU A 74 -12.08 -5.40 -13.87
CA GLU A 74 -11.19 -5.33 -15.02
C GLU A 74 -11.93 -4.96 -16.29
N SER A 75 -11.49 -3.90 -16.93
CA SER A 75 -12.04 -3.40 -18.19
C SER A 75 -10.98 -2.55 -18.91
N ASN A 76 -11.32 -2.10 -20.12
CA ASN A 76 -10.45 -1.16 -20.83
C ASN A 76 -10.45 0.26 -20.24
N GLU A 77 -11.26 0.52 -19.21
CA GLU A 77 -11.34 1.81 -18.53
C GLU A 77 -10.78 1.76 -17.11
N LYS A 78 -10.87 0.62 -16.46
CA LYS A 78 -10.54 0.51 -15.03
C LYS A 78 -10.02 -0.88 -14.67
N LEU A 79 -8.98 -0.91 -13.87
CA LEU A 79 -8.43 -2.11 -13.26
C LEU A 79 -8.29 -1.87 -11.76
N ILE A 80 -9.06 -2.61 -10.96
CA ILE A 80 -9.06 -2.49 -9.50
C ILE A 80 -8.51 -3.75 -8.87
N TYR A 81 -7.43 -3.58 -8.11
CA TYR A 81 -6.87 -4.59 -7.23
C TYR A 81 -7.31 -4.34 -5.79
N TYR A 82 -7.68 -5.39 -5.10
CA TYR A 82 -8.20 -5.34 -3.74
C TYR A 82 -7.54 -6.41 -2.88
N ARG A 83 -7.21 -6.06 -1.62
CA ARG A 83 -6.81 -7.05 -0.62
C ARG A 83 -7.32 -6.66 0.77
N LYS A 84 -7.55 -7.69 1.58
CA LYS A 84 -7.83 -7.54 3.01
C LYS A 84 -6.53 -7.77 3.78
N LEU A 85 -6.28 -6.92 4.77
CA LEU A 85 -5.13 -7.02 5.65
C LEU A 85 -5.61 -7.10 7.09
N ASN A 86 -5.24 -8.16 7.80
CA ASN A 86 -5.62 -8.34 9.20
C ASN A 86 -4.67 -7.55 10.10
N GLN A 87 -4.66 -6.25 9.93
CA GLN A 87 -3.83 -5.31 10.66
C GLN A 87 -4.45 -3.91 10.63
N ASN A 88 -3.86 -2.99 11.40
CA ASN A 88 -4.18 -1.57 11.31
C ASN A 88 -3.50 -0.93 10.10
N CYS A 89 -4.11 0.12 9.58
CA CYS A 89 -3.47 0.94 8.54
C CYS A 89 -2.22 1.63 9.10
N PRO A 90 -1.30 2.12 8.23
CA PRO A 90 -0.04 2.73 8.68
C PRO A 90 -0.17 4.05 9.45
N ASN A 91 -1.38 4.54 9.67
CA ASN A 91 -1.63 5.83 10.33
C ASN A 91 -1.93 5.69 11.83
N HIS A 92 -1.68 4.53 12.43
CA HIS A 92 -1.84 4.32 13.88
C HIS A 92 -0.48 4.24 14.54
N PHE A 93 -0.26 5.11 15.51
CA PHE A 93 1.03 5.29 16.17
C PHE A 93 0.91 5.21 17.70
N VAL A 94 2.01 4.88 18.33
CA VAL A 94 2.20 5.09 19.77
C VAL A 94 3.56 5.74 20.01
N VAL A 95 3.57 6.78 20.84
CA VAL A 95 4.78 7.48 21.26
C VAL A 95 5.15 7.00 22.65
N LYS A 96 6.35 6.50 22.83
CA LYS A 96 6.79 5.92 24.11
C LYS A 96 8.17 6.43 24.51
N LEU A 97 8.39 6.44 25.82
CA LEU A 97 9.73 6.58 26.38
C LEU A 97 10.32 5.18 26.56
N GLU A 98 11.44 4.91 25.91
CA GLU A 98 12.19 3.66 26.02
C GLU A 98 13.68 3.93 26.15
N ASN A 99 14.28 3.42 27.22
CA ASN A 99 15.73 3.55 27.47
C ASN A 99 16.22 5.02 27.41
N GLY A 100 15.43 5.94 27.93
CA GLY A 100 15.75 7.37 27.93
C GLY A 100 15.55 8.09 26.60
N LYS A 101 14.93 7.43 25.64
CA LYS A 101 14.65 8.00 24.31
C LYS A 101 13.16 7.99 24.00
N ILE A 102 12.74 8.96 23.21
CA ILE A 102 11.37 9.01 22.70
C ILE A 102 11.32 8.26 21.37
N VAL A 103 10.50 7.21 21.31
CA VAL A 103 10.38 6.35 20.13
C VAL A 103 8.93 6.33 19.68
N VAL A 104 8.70 6.48 18.37
CA VAL A 104 7.40 6.34 17.74
C VAL A 104 7.32 4.99 17.05
N TYR A 105 6.27 4.24 17.36
CA TYR A 105 5.97 2.96 16.69
C TYR A 105 4.69 3.07 15.88
N ASN A 106 4.65 2.36 14.75
CA ASN A 106 3.39 2.03 14.10
C ASN A 106 2.75 0.86 14.86
N ILE A 107 1.46 0.97 15.15
CA ILE A 107 0.68 -0.10 15.76
C ILE A 107 0.10 -0.96 14.64
N VAL A 108 0.75 -2.07 14.33
CA VAL A 108 0.30 -3.00 13.29
C VAL A 108 -0.89 -3.83 13.78
N SER A 109 -0.81 -4.32 15.02
CA SER A 109 -1.88 -5.04 15.71
C SER A 109 -1.74 -4.86 17.22
N ASP A 110 -2.60 -5.50 18.01
CA ASP A 110 -2.52 -5.42 19.47
C ASP A 110 -1.19 -5.94 20.03
N ILE A 111 -0.55 -6.86 19.30
CA ILE A 111 0.69 -7.51 19.75
C ILE A 111 1.90 -7.18 18.88
N VAL A 112 1.71 -6.52 17.75
CA VAL A 112 2.79 -6.20 16.80
C VAL A 112 2.87 -4.70 16.59
N LYS A 113 4.06 -4.14 16.83
CA LYS A 113 4.38 -2.76 16.49
C LYS A 113 5.74 -2.72 15.82
N THR A 114 5.92 -1.77 14.92
CA THR A 114 7.18 -1.57 14.19
C THR A 114 7.69 -0.16 14.43
N LYS A 115 8.99 -0.02 14.59
CA LYS A 115 9.61 1.28 14.82
C LYS A 115 9.41 2.19 13.61
N TYR A 116 8.85 3.38 13.86
CA TYR A 116 8.63 4.40 12.85
C TYR A 116 9.75 5.43 12.85
N GLN A 117 10.06 6.02 14.02
CA GLN A 117 11.18 6.95 14.16
C GLN A 117 11.57 7.13 15.63
N GLU A 118 12.79 7.60 15.88
CA GLU A 118 13.20 8.17 17.15
C GLU A 118 13.12 9.68 17.07
N ILE A 119 12.71 10.31 18.19
CA ILE A 119 12.65 11.76 18.29
C ILE A 119 13.76 12.21 19.22
N ASP A 120 14.63 13.07 18.71
CA ASP A 120 15.76 13.61 19.46
C ASP A 120 15.30 14.79 20.32
N ILE A 121 14.76 14.48 21.51
CA ILE A 121 14.33 15.45 22.50
C ILE A 121 15.09 15.13 23.80
N GLN A 122 15.59 16.18 24.47
CA GLN A 122 16.16 16.04 25.80
C GLN A 122 15.04 15.73 26.80
N THR A 123 15.08 14.52 27.35
CA THR A 123 14.00 14.05 28.25
C THR A 123 13.90 14.86 29.53
N GLU A 124 14.98 15.52 29.96
CA GLU A 124 15.02 16.38 31.14
C GLU A 124 14.12 17.61 31.01
N THR A 125 13.81 18.03 29.80
CA THR A 125 12.97 19.19 29.54
C THR A 125 11.48 18.88 29.46
N ILE A 126 11.11 17.59 29.49
CA ILE A 126 9.73 17.15 29.38
C ILE A 126 9.01 17.28 30.69
N ARG A 127 7.78 17.79 30.65
CA ARG A 127 6.94 17.96 31.86
C ARG A 127 6.67 16.61 32.52
N PRO A 128 6.64 16.53 33.87
CA PRO A 128 6.42 15.24 34.55
C PRO A 128 5.13 14.51 34.14
N GLU A 129 4.06 15.24 33.86
CA GLU A 129 2.78 14.66 33.44
C GLU A 129 2.92 13.93 32.10
N LEU A 130 3.65 14.52 31.17
CA LEU A 130 3.93 13.89 29.87
C LEU A 130 4.85 12.69 30.01
N MET A 131 5.81 12.71 30.93
CA MET A 131 6.69 11.57 31.19
C MET A 131 5.90 10.33 31.61
N GLU A 132 4.89 10.50 32.47
CA GLU A 132 4.02 9.39 32.88
C GLU A 132 3.22 8.84 31.70
N GLU A 133 2.64 9.72 30.89
CA GLU A 133 1.92 9.32 29.68
C GLU A 133 2.81 8.60 28.70
N LEU A 134 4.04 9.06 28.50
CA LEU A 134 5.02 8.43 27.60
C LEU A 134 5.46 7.05 28.09
N ASN A 135 5.53 6.82 29.40
CA ASN A 135 5.83 5.50 29.96
C ASN A 135 4.75 4.49 29.61
N VAL A 136 3.50 4.90 29.61
CA VAL A 136 2.35 4.08 29.22
C VAL A 136 2.27 3.97 27.68
N GLY A 137 2.50 5.07 27.00
CA GLY A 137 2.38 5.21 25.54
C GLY A 137 1.24 6.15 25.16
N ILE A 138 1.54 7.12 24.34
CA ILE A 138 0.55 8.09 23.84
C ILE A 138 0.16 7.67 22.42
N LYS A 139 -1.10 7.29 22.21
CA LYS A 139 -1.60 6.85 20.93
C LYS A 139 -1.99 8.02 20.03
N ALA A 140 -1.70 7.88 18.73
CA ALA A 140 -2.15 8.79 17.68
C ALA A 140 -2.79 7.99 16.57
N ASN A 141 -3.94 8.43 16.08
CA ASN A 141 -4.73 7.74 15.05
C ASN A 141 -4.51 8.30 13.64
N ASN A 142 -3.63 9.28 13.51
CA ASN A 142 -3.22 9.85 12.22
C ASN A 142 -1.95 10.68 12.40
N LEU A 143 -1.37 11.13 11.29
CA LEU A 143 -0.15 11.94 11.32
C LEU A 143 -0.35 13.29 11.99
N GLN A 144 -1.53 13.88 11.87
CA GLN A 144 -1.83 15.18 12.49
C GLN A 144 -1.78 15.07 14.03
N GLU A 145 -2.42 14.03 14.58
CA GLU A 145 -2.37 13.78 16.03
C GLU A 145 -0.93 13.49 16.48
N LEU A 146 -0.18 12.71 15.70
CA LEU A 146 1.22 12.44 16.00
C LEU A 146 2.04 13.73 16.05
N ASN A 147 1.86 14.62 15.07
CA ASN A 147 2.56 15.89 15.04
C ASN A 147 2.22 16.79 16.22
N PHE A 148 0.96 16.82 16.67
CA PHE A 148 0.56 17.53 17.87
C PHE A 148 1.26 17.01 19.12
N ILE A 149 1.37 15.69 19.25
CA ILE A 149 2.08 15.07 20.39
C ILE A 149 3.56 15.48 20.35
N ILE A 150 4.20 15.41 19.20
CA ILE A 150 5.61 15.78 19.06
C ILE A 150 5.83 17.26 19.38
N GLU A 151 4.99 18.15 18.86
CA GLU A 151 5.05 19.58 19.15
C GLU A 151 4.88 19.87 20.66
N ASP A 152 3.97 19.18 21.31
CA ASP A 152 3.74 19.32 22.75
C ASP A 152 4.97 18.88 23.56
N LEU A 153 5.69 17.85 23.11
CA LEU A 153 6.93 17.39 23.73
C LEU A 153 8.07 18.39 23.57
N GLU A 154 8.08 19.14 22.49
CA GLU A 154 9.12 20.12 22.17
C GLU A 154 8.89 21.50 22.83
N SER A 155 7.71 21.72 23.35
CA SER A 155 7.32 23.02 23.91
C SER A 155 7.77 23.23 25.37
#